data_62fb5074b0bc32c7720d2495a706a4dc
#
_entry.id   62fb5074b0bc32c7720d2495a706a4dc
#
_cell.length_a   1.000
_cell.length_b   1.000
_cell.length_c   1.000
_cell.angle_alpha   90.00
_cell.angle_beta   90.00
_cell.angle_gamma   90.00
#
_symmetry.space_group_name_H-M   'P 1'
#
loop_
_entity.id
_entity.type
_entity.pdbx_description
1 polymer ?
#
loop_
_entity_poly.entity_id
_entity_poly.type
_entity_poly.pdbx_seq_one_letter_code
_entity_poly.pdbx_strand_id
1 'polypeptide(L)' 'LVFEDSFAGIQAGTNAGMRVIGLSTTNSEESLKDRVYQVIPDFKNITFEEYLKW' A
#
# COMPACT_ATOMS: atom_id res chain seq x y z
N LEU A 1 10.03 -0.73 1.54
CA LEU A 1 8.75 -0.19 1.08
C LEU A 1 8.20 -1.03 -0.06
N VAL A 2 6.96 -1.46 0.08
CA VAL A 2 6.29 -2.32 -0.90
C VAL A 2 4.96 -1.69 -1.29
N PHE A 3 4.63 -1.75 -2.58
CA PHE A 3 3.33 -1.37 -3.10
C PHE A 3 2.58 -2.64 -3.48
N GLU A 4 1.36 -2.82 -2.98
CA GLU A 4 0.64 -4.07 -3.17
C GLU A 4 -0.87 -3.85 -3.19
N ASP A 5 -1.57 -4.58 -4.05
CA ASP A 5 -3.03 -4.48 -4.17
C ASP A 5 -3.77 -5.72 -3.64
N SER A 6 -3.08 -6.81 -3.37
CA SER A 6 -3.69 -8.04 -2.88
C SER A 6 -3.45 -8.23 -1.37
N PHE A 7 -4.39 -8.90 -0.71
CA PHE A 7 -4.23 -9.22 0.71
C PHE A 7 -3.04 -10.15 0.94
N ALA A 8 -2.81 -11.10 0.04
CA ALA A 8 -1.69 -12.02 0.15
C ALA A 8 -0.35 -11.30 0.07
N GLY A 9 -0.22 -10.35 -0.87
CA GLY A 9 0.99 -9.56 -1.02
C GLY A 9 1.22 -8.63 0.17
N ILE A 10 0.16 -8.02 0.68
CA ILE A 10 0.21 -7.18 1.87
C ILE A 10 0.70 -7.99 3.07
N GLN A 11 0.16 -9.18 3.25
CA GLN A 11 0.55 -10.05 4.35
C GLN A 11 2.03 -10.45 4.23
N ALA A 12 2.47 -10.78 3.02
CA ALA A 12 3.87 -11.13 2.79
C ALA A 12 4.80 -9.97 3.10
N GLY A 13 4.46 -8.75 2.66
CA GLY A 13 5.25 -7.56 2.96
C GLY A 13 5.30 -7.27 4.45
N THR A 14 4.16 -7.35 5.12
CA THR A 14 4.07 -7.12 6.56
C THR A 14 4.90 -8.16 7.33
N ASN A 15 4.80 -9.43 6.94
CA ASN A 15 5.56 -10.50 7.59
C ASN A 15 7.07 -10.33 7.41
N ALA A 16 7.48 -9.71 6.32
CA ALA A 16 8.89 -9.41 6.07
C ALA A 16 9.38 -8.17 6.82
N GLY A 17 8.50 -7.52 7.58
CA GLY A 17 8.85 -6.31 8.33
C GLY A 17 8.95 -5.09 7.45
N MET A 18 8.36 -5.11 6.26
CA MET A 18 8.40 -4.01 5.31
C MET A 18 7.18 -3.11 5.47
N ARG A 19 7.37 -1.83 5.18
CA ARG A 19 6.27 -0.88 5.13
C ARG A 19 5.50 -1.10 3.82
N VAL A 20 4.20 -1.33 3.92
CA VAL A 20 3.36 -1.63 2.75
C VAL A 20 2.43 -0.47 2.47
N ILE A 21 2.41 -0.03 1.22
CA ILE A 21 1.45 0.94 0.70
C ILE A 21 0.41 0.15 -0.09
N GLY A 22 -0.83 0.20 0.37
CA GLY A 22 -1.92 -0.50 -0.30
C GLY A 22 -2.42 0.26 -1.51
N LEU A 23 -2.70 -0.47 -2.59
CA LEU A 23 -3.29 0.08 -3.80
C LEU A 23 -4.75 -0.33 -3.87
N SER A 24 -5.66 0.64 -3.88
CA SER A 24 -7.09 0.35 -3.93
C SER A 24 -7.61 0.20 -5.36
N THR A 25 -6.86 -0.52 -6.19
CA THR A 25 -7.23 -0.78 -7.57
C THR A 25 -8.17 -1.99 -7.69
N THR A 26 -7.97 -2.98 -6.84
CA THR A 26 -8.78 -4.22 -6.84
C THR A 26 -9.66 -4.29 -5.58
N ASN A 27 -9.09 -3.95 -4.42
CA ASN A 27 -9.82 -3.93 -3.16
C ASN A 27 -10.08 -2.48 -2.75
N SER A 28 -11.15 -2.26 -2.00
CA SER A 28 -11.52 -0.91 -1.56
C SER A 28 -10.55 -0.39 -0.49
N GLU A 29 -10.46 0.93 -0.40
CA GLU A 29 -9.68 1.58 0.66
C GLU A 29 -10.11 1.12 2.05
N GLU A 30 -11.41 0.96 2.27
CA GLU A 30 -11.96 0.47 3.53
C GLU A 30 -11.40 -0.90 3.90
N SER A 31 -11.25 -1.78 2.92
CA SER A 31 -10.73 -3.13 3.15
C SER A 31 -9.24 -3.13 3.48
N LEU A 32 -8.50 -2.17 2.98
CA LEU A 32 -7.04 -2.16 3.06
C LEU A 32 -6.49 -1.32 4.22
N LYS A 33 -7.19 -0.28 4.62
CA LYS A 33 -6.64 0.76 5.51
C LYS A 33 -6.09 0.24 6.84
N ASP A 34 -6.65 -0.84 7.35
CA ASP A 34 -6.21 -1.40 8.64
C ASP A 34 -5.05 -2.40 8.50
N ARG A 35 -4.62 -2.66 7.25
CA ARG A 35 -3.63 -3.68 6.94
C ARG A 35 -2.33 -3.11 6.40
N VAL A 36 -2.31 -1.82 6.07
CA VAL A 36 -1.18 -1.19 5.39
C VAL A 36 -0.82 0.12 6.06
N TYR A 37 0.38 0.61 5.75
CA TYR A 37 0.84 1.89 6.25
C TYR A 37 0.00 3.04 5.69
N GLN A 38 -0.34 2.96 4.41
CA GLN A 38 -1.15 3.96 3.73
C GLN A 38 -1.81 3.34 2.51
N VAL A 39 -2.99 3.83 2.13
CA VAL A 39 -3.69 3.38 0.92
C VAL A 39 -3.67 4.51 -0.11
N ILE A 40 -3.37 4.18 -1.36
CA ILE A 40 -3.44 5.11 -2.48
C ILE A 40 -4.27 4.47 -3.60
N PRO A 41 -4.97 5.27 -4.43
CA PRO A 41 -5.82 4.70 -5.48
C PRO A 41 -5.00 4.09 -6.63
N ASP A 42 -3.89 4.69 -6.99
CA ASP A 42 -3.00 4.19 -8.03
C ASP A 42 -1.69 4.97 -7.99
N PHE A 43 -0.80 4.68 -8.93
CA PHE A 43 0.51 5.35 -9.01
C PHE A 43 0.47 6.73 -9.68
N LYS A 44 -0.63 7.08 -10.34
CA LYS A 44 -0.67 8.29 -11.17
C LYS A 44 -0.48 9.59 -10.39
N ASN A 45 -0.97 9.60 -9.15
CA ASN A 45 -0.96 10.80 -8.32
C ASN A 45 0.16 10.80 -7.29
N ILE A 46 1.10 9.88 -7.39
CA ILE A 46 2.23 9.83 -6.47
C ILE A 46 3.29 10.80 -6.96
N THR A 47 3.66 11.77 -6.10
CA THR A 47 4.79 12.63 -6.38
C THR A 47 6.04 12.05 -5.71
N PHE A 48 7.20 12.47 -6.18
CA PHE A 48 8.46 12.08 -5.57
C PHE A 48 8.51 12.52 -4.10
N GLU A 49 7.98 13.68 -3.80
CA GLU A 49 7.91 14.19 -2.43
C GLU A 49 7.05 13.30 -1.53
N GLU A 50 5.92 12.83 -2.03
CA GLU A 50 5.07 11.92 -1.27
C GLU A 50 5.76 10.60 -1.03
N TYR A 51 6.43 10.07 -2.05
CA TYR A 51 7.19 8.84 -1.93
C TYR A 51 8.24 8.93 -0.81
N LEU A 52 8.92 10.05 -0.70
CA LEU A 52 9.95 10.24 0.31
C LEU A 52 9.40 10.28 1.75
N LYS A 53 8.11 10.54 1.92
CA LYS A 53 7.47 10.55 3.23
C LYS A 53 7.20 9.14 3.75
N TRP A 54 7.20 8.19 2.89
CA TRP A 54 6.93 6.81 3.24
C TRP A 54 8.24 6.10 3.49
#